data_ec095e9577131028994c3f5ec4cac320
#
_entry.id   ec095e9577131028994c3f5ec4cac320
#
_cell.length_a   1.000
_cell.length_b   1.000
_cell.length_c   1.000
_cell.angle_alpha   90.00
_cell.angle_beta   90.00
_cell.angle_gamma   90.00
#
_symmetry.space_group_name_H-M   'P 1'
#
loop_
_entity.id
_entity.type
_entity.pdbx_description
1 polymer ?
#
loop_
_entity_poly.entity_id
_entity_poly.type
_entity_poly.pdbx_seq_one_letter_code
_entity_poly.pdbx_strand_id
1 'polypeptide(L)'
;TAPEILMAAIAARTQRIRLGSAGVMLPHYSAYKVAEQFRVLDALAPGRIDLGVGRAPGSDMRVAMLLNPNASHAAEAFPEQVRDLIAWTRGHTHLGAVAHPRAPAGAEAGFDRAPEVWVLGSSDYGAQLAAHFGLPYAFAYFFMDGQGVEQALSLYSQLYKGSDRHPQPQPTICIWALAADTAAD
;
A
#
# COMPACT_ATOMS: atom_id res chain seq x y z
N THR A 1 14.56 4.38 -1.72
CA THR A 1 14.55 3.56 -0.48
C THR A 1 13.92 2.21 -0.76
N ALA A 2 14.25 1.22 0.05
CA ALA A 2 13.71 -0.14 -0.01
C ALA A 2 12.94 -0.40 1.31
N PRO A 3 11.69 0.07 1.42
CA PRO A 3 10.93 -0.04 2.67
C PRO A 3 10.73 -1.47 3.12
N GLU A 4 10.58 -2.40 2.20
CA GLU A 4 10.39 -3.83 2.47
C GLU A 4 11.58 -4.44 3.22
N ILE A 5 12.81 -4.00 2.94
CA ILE A 5 14.02 -4.48 3.64
C ILE A 5 14.04 -3.97 5.09
N LEU A 6 13.74 -2.68 5.29
CA LEU A 6 13.67 -2.10 6.62
C LEU A 6 12.53 -2.73 7.43
N MET A 7 11.37 -2.91 6.81
CA MET A 7 10.23 -3.57 7.44
C MET A 7 10.56 -4.99 7.90
N ALA A 8 11.30 -5.77 7.10
CA ALA A 8 11.75 -7.11 7.48
C ALA A 8 12.66 -7.08 8.72
N ALA A 9 13.60 -6.13 8.76
CA ALA A 9 14.50 -5.97 9.90
C ALA A 9 13.76 -5.58 11.19
N ILE A 10 12.75 -4.70 11.10
CA ILE A 10 11.92 -4.28 12.24
C ILE A 10 10.99 -5.42 12.66
N ALA A 11 10.39 -6.12 11.69
CA ALA A 11 9.50 -7.27 11.96
C ALA A 11 10.18 -8.35 12.79
N ALA A 12 11.45 -8.64 12.48
CA ALA A 12 12.24 -9.62 13.20
C ALA A 12 12.58 -9.21 14.65
N ARG A 13 12.47 -7.93 15.00
CA ARG A 13 12.81 -7.40 16.33
C ARG A 13 11.60 -6.94 17.14
N THR A 14 10.42 -7.00 16.57
CA THR A 14 9.18 -6.56 17.22
C THR A 14 8.11 -7.64 17.09
N GLN A 15 7.14 -7.63 18.01
CA GLN A 15 6.10 -8.65 18.04
C GLN A 15 4.67 -8.10 17.96
N ARG A 16 4.46 -6.81 18.22
CA ARG A 16 3.13 -6.21 18.36
C ARG A 16 2.84 -5.09 17.40
N ILE A 17 3.85 -4.28 17.08
CA ILE A 17 3.68 -3.11 16.22
C ILE A 17 3.30 -3.55 14.79
N ARG A 18 2.35 -2.84 14.18
CA ARG A 18 2.06 -2.96 12.75
C ARG A 18 3.12 -2.21 11.97
N LEU A 19 3.47 -2.73 10.82
CA LEU A 19 4.50 -2.19 9.94
C LEU A 19 3.90 -1.97 8.56
N GLY A 20 4.08 -0.77 8.02
CA GLY A 20 3.53 -0.43 6.72
C GLY A 20 4.48 0.37 5.87
N SER A 21 4.35 0.22 4.55
CA SER A 21 4.94 1.17 3.61
C SER A 21 4.00 2.37 3.43
N ALA A 22 4.59 3.60 3.39
CA ALA A 22 3.80 4.81 3.18
C ALA A 22 4.44 5.75 2.11
N GLY A 23 4.64 5.24 0.88
CA GLY A 23 4.21 3.96 0.33
C GLY A 23 5.15 3.51 -0.77
N VAL A 24 4.88 2.33 -1.28
CA VAL A 24 5.51 1.84 -2.50
C VAL A 24 5.01 2.68 -3.68
N MET A 25 5.93 3.30 -4.42
CA MET A 25 5.63 4.01 -5.68
C MET A 25 5.43 2.98 -6.78
N LEU A 26 4.22 2.40 -6.84
CA LEU A 26 3.93 1.20 -7.61
C LEU A 26 4.30 1.29 -9.11
N PRO A 27 4.19 2.47 -9.79
CA PRO A 27 4.63 2.59 -11.18
C PRO A 27 6.11 2.28 -11.45
N HIS A 28 6.96 2.24 -10.43
CA HIS A 28 8.37 1.84 -10.58
C HIS A 28 8.60 0.34 -10.46
N TYR A 29 7.59 -0.44 -10.10
CA TYR A 29 7.74 -1.84 -9.73
C TYR A 29 6.76 -2.74 -10.49
N SER A 30 7.11 -4.01 -10.57
CA SER A 30 6.15 -5.06 -10.92
C SER A 30 5.19 -5.29 -9.75
N ALA A 31 3.89 -5.16 -9.97
CA ALA A 31 2.88 -5.46 -8.95
C ALA A 31 3.00 -6.89 -8.41
N TYR A 32 3.36 -7.85 -9.29
CA TYR A 32 3.64 -9.24 -8.88
C TYR A 32 4.79 -9.32 -7.89
N LYS A 33 5.92 -8.63 -8.17
CA LYS A 33 7.09 -8.67 -7.29
C LYS A 33 6.82 -8.01 -5.95
N VAL A 34 6.08 -6.91 -5.94
CA VAL A 34 5.64 -6.24 -4.70
C VAL A 34 4.74 -7.18 -3.90
N ALA A 35 3.80 -7.86 -4.54
CA ALA A 35 2.95 -8.85 -3.86
C ALA A 35 3.77 -9.95 -3.19
N GLU A 36 4.77 -10.53 -3.89
CA GLU A 36 5.65 -11.56 -3.31
C GLU A 36 6.40 -11.03 -2.08
N GLN A 37 7.01 -9.85 -2.18
CA GLN A 37 7.77 -9.25 -1.07
C GLN A 37 6.90 -9.06 0.18
N PHE A 38 5.68 -8.52 0.01
CA PHE A 38 4.79 -8.29 1.12
C PHE A 38 4.14 -9.56 1.66
N ARG A 39 3.93 -10.58 0.84
CA ARG A 39 3.53 -11.91 1.32
C ARG A 39 4.62 -12.58 2.15
N VAL A 40 5.90 -12.41 1.79
CA VAL A 40 7.03 -12.86 2.62
C VAL A 40 7.05 -12.10 3.94
N LEU A 41 6.86 -10.77 3.93
CA LEU A 41 6.77 -9.97 5.16
C LEU A 41 5.63 -10.44 6.07
N ASP A 42 4.45 -10.71 5.50
CA ASP A 42 3.32 -11.19 6.28
C ASP A 42 3.55 -12.61 6.84
N ALA A 43 4.26 -13.46 6.10
CA ALA A 43 4.67 -14.77 6.62
C ALA A 43 5.66 -14.66 7.80
N LEU A 44 6.52 -13.63 7.82
CA LEU A 44 7.45 -13.33 8.91
C LEU A 44 6.77 -12.64 10.09
N ALA A 45 5.75 -11.84 9.84
CA ALA A 45 5.03 -11.04 10.84
C ALA A 45 3.52 -11.08 10.61
N PRO A 46 2.86 -12.24 10.84
CA PRO A 46 1.48 -12.46 10.45
C PRO A 46 0.51 -11.41 11.03
N GLY A 47 -0.33 -10.84 10.16
CA GLY A 47 -1.37 -9.89 10.54
C GLY A 47 -0.87 -8.50 10.95
N ARG A 48 0.43 -8.22 10.78
CA ARG A 48 1.05 -6.94 11.15
C ARG A 48 1.52 -6.11 9.95
N ILE A 49 1.27 -6.56 8.73
CA ILE A 49 1.84 -5.94 7.53
C ILE A 49 0.79 -5.13 6.77
N ASP A 50 1.13 -3.88 6.51
CA ASP A 50 0.35 -2.94 5.71
C ASP A 50 1.12 -2.57 4.43
N LEU A 51 0.52 -2.79 3.27
CA LEU A 51 1.07 -2.44 1.97
C LEU A 51 0.43 -1.14 1.47
N GLY A 52 1.00 -0.01 1.80
CA GLY A 52 0.60 1.26 1.22
C GLY A 52 1.23 1.47 -0.15
N VAL A 53 0.42 1.80 -1.15
CA VAL A 53 0.86 2.07 -2.53
C VAL A 53 0.42 3.45 -2.99
N GLY A 54 1.27 4.08 -3.79
CA GLY A 54 1.00 5.39 -4.40
C GLY A 54 1.30 5.41 -5.89
N ARG A 55 0.60 6.30 -6.62
CA ARG A 55 0.76 6.49 -8.05
C ARG A 55 1.94 7.39 -8.41
N ALA A 56 2.28 8.34 -7.54
CA ALA A 56 3.29 9.35 -7.84
C ALA A 56 4.67 8.70 -8.08
N PRO A 57 5.43 9.17 -9.08
CA PRO A 57 6.77 8.63 -9.36
C PRO A 57 7.85 9.13 -8.38
N GLY A 58 7.48 9.89 -7.36
CA GLY A 58 8.39 10.55 -6.44
C GLY A 58 8.70 11.99 -6.86
N SER A 59 9.48 12.70 -6.04
CA SER A 59 9.79 14.11 -6.24
C SER A 59 11.00 14.38 -7.13
N ASP A 60 11.92 13.41 -7.25
CA ASP A 60 13.11 13.54 -8.08
C ASP A 60 12.96 12.77 -9.40
N MET A 61 12.76 13.53 -10.48
CA MET A 61 12.60 12.97 -11.82
C MET A 61 13.83 12.21 -12.32
N ARG A 62 15.05 12.56 -11.86
CA ARG A 62 16.26 11.83 -12.24
C ARG A 62 16.25 10.43 -11.63
N VAL A 63 15.91 10.34 -10.35
CA VAL A 63 15.77 9.05 -9.66
C VAL A 63 14.59 8.26 -10.25
N ALA A 64 13.47 8.91 -10.57
CA ALA A 64 12.33 8.26 -11.20
C ALA A 64 12.72 7.61 -12.54
N MET A 65 13.47 8.31 -13.38
CA MET A 65 13.97 7.78 -14.66
C MET A 65 14.98 6.64 -14.50
N LEU A 66 15.79 6.65 -13.44
CA LEU A 66 16.71 5.54 -13.14
C LEU A 66 15.97 4.28 -12.67
N LEU A 67 14.87 4.45 -11.93
CA LEU A 67 14.06 3.33 -11.46
C LEU A 67 13.20 2.75 -12.58
N ASN A 68 12.53 3.61 -13.34
CA ASN A 68 11.70 3.22 -14.48
C ASN A 68 11.62 4.39 -15.49
N PRO A 69 12.33 4.31 -16.64
CA PRO A 69 12.26 5.34 -17.67
C PRO A 69 10.83 5.61 -18.20
N ASN A 70 9.93 4.63 -18.04
CA ASN A 70 8.54 4.72 -18.48
C ASN A 70 7.57 5.00 -17.32
N ALA A 71 8.03 5.52 -16.18
CA ALA A 71 7.23 5.72 -14.98
C ALA A 71 5.96 6.56 -15.21
N SER A 72 6.04 7.58 -16.06
CA SER A 72 4.87 8.42 -16.39
C SER A 72 3.77 7.61 -17.09
N HIS A 73 4.13 6.77 -18.05
CA HIS A 73 3.18 5.88 -18.72
C HIS A 73 2.69 4.76 -17.79
N ALA A 74 3.59 4.22 -16.96
CA ALA A 74 3.23 3.21 -15.96
C ALA A 74 2.25 3.75 -14.91
N ALA A 75 2.28 5.06 -14.64
CA ALA A 75 1.31 5.71 -13.73
C ALA A 75 -0.13 5.73 -14.30
N GLU A 76 -0.31 5.62 -15.61
CA GLU A 76 -1.63 5.48 -16.24
C GLU A 76 -2.23 4.10 -15.96
N ALA A 77 -1.39 3.06 -15.88
CA ALA A 77 -1.78 1.69 -15.56
C ALA A 77 -1.92 1.44 -14.05
N PHE A 78 -1.86 2.47 -13.21
CA PHE A 78 -1.92 2.30 -11.75
C PHE A 78 -3.20 1.59 -11.26
N PRO A 79 -4.41 1.84 -11.81
CA PRO A 79 -5.61 1.10 -11.41
C PRO A 79 -5.49 -0.41 -11.68
N GLU A 80 -4.97 -0.79 -12.84
CA GLU A 80 -4.72 -2.20 -13.20
C GLU A 80 -3.69 -2.82 -12.28
N GLN A 81 -2.59 -2.11 -12.00
CA GLN A 81 -1.57 -2.57 -11.08
C GLN A 81 -2.11 -2.79 -9.66
N VAL A 82 -3.00 -1.92 -9.17
CA VAL A 82 -3.65 -2.08 -7.86
C VAL A 82 -4.59 -3.30 -7.87
N ARG A 83 -5.40 -3.48 -8.91
CA ARG A 83 -6.26 -4.66 -9.07
C ARG A 83 -5.44 -5.95 -9.03
N ASP A 84 -4.36 -6.00 -9.81
CA ASP A 84 -3.50 -7.17 -9.93
C ASP A 84 -2.78 -7.45 -8.58
N LEU A 85 -2.31 -6.39 -7.93
CA LEU A 85 -1.69 -6.47 -6.60
C LEU A 85 -2.63 -7.06 -5.55
N ILE A 86 -3.90 -6.61 -5.51
CA ILE A 86 -4.92 -7.15 -4.60
C ILE A 86 -5.10 -8.66 -4.82
N ALA A 87 -5.22 -9.09 -6.06
CA ALA A 87 -5.40 -10.51 -6.39
C ALA A 87 -4.21 -11.35 -5.90
N TRP A 88 -2.99 -10.92 -6.18
CA TRP A 88 -1.78 -11.65 -5.79
C TRP A 88 -1.49 -11.60 -4.29
N THR A 89 -1.71 -10.47 -3.63
CA THR A 89 -1.52 -10.40 -2.16
C THR A 89 -2.48 -11.33 -1.42
N ARG A 90 -3.69 -11.52 -1.94
CA ARG A 90 -4.68 -12.47 -1.42
C ARG A 90 -4.39 -13.94 -1.79
N GLY A 91 -3.34 -14.19 -2.56
CA GLY A 91 -2.95 -15.54 -2.98
C GLY A 91 -3.81 -16.13 -4.08
N HIS A 92 -4.60 -15.31 -4.78
CA HIS A 92 -5.38 -15.77 -5.93
C HIS A 92 -4.47 -16.08 -7.11
N THR A 93 -4.88 -17.07 -7.92
CA THR A 93 -4.32 -17.23 -9.27
C THR A 93 -4.82 -16.09 -10.13
N HIS A 94 -3.91 -15.29 -10.64
CA HIS A 94 -4.22 -14.14 -11.48
C HIS A 94 -3.22 -14.05 -12.62
N LEU A 95 -3.70 -13.79 -13.84
CA LEU A 95 -2.88 -13.80 -15.07
C LEU A 95 -2.03 -15.08 -15.21
N GLY A 96 -2.55 -16.23 -14.77
CA GLY A 96 -1.84 -17.50 -14.80
C GLY A 96 -0.74 -17.71 -13.75
N ALA A 97 -0.57 -16.77 -12.82
CA ALA A 97 0.45 -16.83 -11.79
C ALA A 97 -0.14 -16.69 -10.36
N VAL A 98 0.58 -17.22 -9.38
CA VAL A 98 0.28 -17.08 -7.95
C VAL A 98 1.51 -16.52 -7.26
N ALA A 99 1.35 -15.44 -6.49
CA ALA A 99 2.45 -14.89 -5.71
C ALA A 99 2.83 -15.78 -4.52
N HIS A 100 4.12 -15.92 -4.28
CA HIS A 100 4.67 -16.72 -3.18
C HIS A 100 4.95 -15.87 -1.93
N PRO A 101 4.98 -16.45 -0.72
CA PRO A 101 4.69 -17.87 -0.43
C PRO A 101 3.19 -18.19 -0.58
N ARG A 102 2.88 -19.40 -0.99
CA ARG A 102 1.50 -19.90 -0.96
C ARG A 102 1.07 -20.15 0.48
N ALA A 103 -0.23 -19.99 0.73
CA ALA A 103 -0.79 -20.48 1.99
C ALA A 103 -0.54 -21.99 2.12
N PRO A 104 -0.30 -22.50 3.35
CA PRO A 104 -0.23 -23.94 3.58
C PRO A 104 -1.47 -24.65 3.04
N ALA A 105 -1.31 -25.88 2.55
CA ALA A 105 -2.44 -26.69 2.09
C ALA A 105 -3.48 -26.83 3.23
N GLY A 106 -4.75 -26.53 2.93
CA GLY A 106 -5.83 -26.54 3.92
C GLY A 106 -6.05 -25.22 4.66
N ALA A 107 -5.14 -24.25 4.55
CA ALA A 107 -5.49 -22.87 4.83
C ALA A 107 -6.29 -22.36 3.64
N GLU A 108 -7.56 -22.08 3.82
CA GLU A 108 -8.29 -21.32 2.80
C GLU A 108 -7.45 -20.09 2.47
N ALA A 109 -7.42 -19.70 1.19
CA ALA A 109 -6.83 -18.43 0.77
C ALA A 109 -7.64 -17.32 1.45
N GLY A 110 -7.46 -17.21 2.77
CA GLY A 110 -8.32 -16.46 3.65
C GLY A 110 -7.88 -15.02 3.73
N PHE A 111 -8.83 -14.17 3.69
CA PHE A 111 -8.82 -12.75 3.97
C PHE A 111 -7.97 -12.39 5.20
N ASP A 112 -7.89 -13.26 6.20
CA ASP A 112 -7.31 -13.00 7.51
C ASP A 112 -5.78 -13.02 7.56
N ARG A 113 -5.12 -13.45 6.47
CA ARG A 113 -3.65 -13.62 6.42
C ARG A 113 -3.00 -13.01 5.19
N ALA A 114 -3.59 -12.01 4.58
CA ALA A 114 -2.98 -11.24 3.51
C ALA A 114 -2.57 -9.86 4.03
N PRO A 115 -1.45 -9.29 3.54
CA PRO A 115 -1.12 -7.91 3.81
C PRO A 115 -2.30 -6.99 3.53
N GLU A 116 -2.51 -5.99 4.39
CA GLU A 116 -3.54 -5.00 4.17
C GLU A 116 -3.09 -4.03 3.09
N VAL A 117 -3.86 -3.93 2.00
CA VAL A 117 -3.52 -3.01 0.90
C VAL A 117 -4.17 -1.65 1.14
N TRP A 118 -3.37 -0.60 1.15
CA TRP A 118 -3.78 0.79 1.34
C TRP A 118 -3.47 1.61 0.09
N VAL A 119 -4.38 2.49 -0.30
CA VAL A 119 -4.07 3.51 -1.32
C VAL A 119 -3.65 4.79 -0.60
N LEU A 120 -2.46 5.31 -0.97
CA LEU A 120 -1.95 6.59 -0.50
C LEU A 120 -2.06 7.63 -1.60
N GLY A 121 -2.44 8.85 -1.23
CA GLY A 121 -2.50 9.96 -2.15
C GLY A 121 -2.78 11.28 -1.45
N SER A 122 -2.50 12.39 -2.13
CA SER A 122 -2.79 13.76 -1.67
C SER A 122 -3.83 14.45 -2.55
N SER A 123 -4.65 13.68 -3.27
CA SER A 123 -5.62 14.21 -4.22
C SER A 123 -6.88 13.35 -4.31
N ASP A 124 -7.91 13.88 -4.94
CA ASP A 124 -9.18 13.20 -5.18
C ASP A 124 -9.02 11.89 -5.96
N TYR A 125 -8.00 11.78 -6.82
CA TYR A 125 -7.77 10.57 -7.60
C TYR A 125 -7.52 9.33 -6.72
N GLY A 126 -6.63 9.43 -5.74
CA GLY A 126 -6.35 8.33 -4.80
C GLY A 126 -7.58 7.95 -3.97
N ALA A 127 -8.33 8.96 -3.54
CA ALA A 127 -9.59 8.80 -2.81
C ALA A 127 -10.63 8.00 -3.61
N GLN A 128 -10.84 8.39 -4.89
CA GLN A 128 -11.77 7.70 -5.79
C GLN A 128 -11.34 6.27 -6.07
N LEU A 129 -10.05 6.04 -6.30
CA LEU A 129 -9.52 4.71 -6.58
C LEU A 129 -9.68 3.77 -5.38
N ALA A 130 -9.32 4.23 -4.17
CA ALA A 130 -9.51 3.48 -2.94
C ALA A 130 -10.99 3.13 -2.72
N ALA A 131 -11.87 4.10 -2.89
CA ALA A 131 -13.32 3.91 -2.78
C ALA A 131 -13.85 2.88 -3.79
N HIS A 132 -13.36 2.93 -5.04
CA HIS A 132 -13.77 2.01 -6.09
C HIS A 132 -13.42 0.55 -5.78
N PHE A 133 -12.22 0.31 -5.24
CA PHE A 133 -11.76 -1.04 -4.87
C PHE A 133 -12.17 -1.49 -3.46
N GLY A 134 -12.84 -0.65 -2.70
CA GLY A 134 -13.21 -0.95 -1.31
C GLY A 134 -11.96 -1.13 -0.42
N LEU A 135 -10.93 -0.31 -0.64
CA LEU A 135 -9.67 -0.33 0.11
C LEU A 135 -9.62 0.80 1.13
N PRO A 136 -8.86 0.64 2.21
CA PRO A 136 -8.49 1.75 3.08
C PRO A 136 -7.75 2.85 2.33
N TYR A 137 -7.99 4.11 2.71
CA TYR A 137 -7.38 5.28 2.10
C TYR A 137 -6.59 6.08 3.13
N ALA A 138 -5.33 6.40 2.81
CA ALA A 138 -4.49 7.27 3.62
C ALA A 138 -4.15 8.55 2.86
N PHE A 139 -4.63 9.68 3.36
CA PHE A 139 -4.26 10.98 2.82
C PHE A 139 -2.84 11.34 3.25
N ALA A 140 -1.96 11.61 2.29
CA ALA A 140 -0.57 11.98 2.52
C ALA A 140 -0.47 13.46 2.95
N TYR A 141 -0.83 13.75 4.20
CA TYR A 141 -0.93 15.08 4.79
C TYR A 141 0.37 15.87 4.67
N PHE A 142 1.50 15.19 4.79
CA PHE A 142 2.84 15.78 4.81
C PHE A 142 3.28 16.41 3.47
N PHE A 143 2.60 16.16 2.35
CA PHE A 143 2.98 16.75 1.07
C PHE A 143 2.51 18.19 0.91
N MET A 144 1.34 18.53 1.47
CA MET A 144 0.65 19.79 1.20
C MET A 144 0.11 20.41 2.49
N ASP A 145 0.72 20.10 3.63
CA ASP A 145 0.27 20.57 4.96
C ASP A 145 -1.25 20.40 5.15
N GLY A 146 -1.79 19.28 4.64
CA GLY A 146 -3.20 18.95 4.74
C GLY A 146 -4.14 19.65 3.77
N GLN A 147 -3.61 20.46 2.83
CA GLN A 147 -4.47 21.10 1.84
C GLN A 147 -5.27 20.07 1.04
N GLY A 148 -6.60 20.21 1.00
CA GLY A 148 -7.52 19.30 0.31
C GLY A 148 -7.89 18.02 1.08
N VAL A 149 -7.43 17.85 2.33
CA VAL A 149 -7.70 16.63 3.12
C VAL A 149 -9.20 16.41 3.33
N GLU A 150 -9.94 17.44 3.72
CA GLU A 150 -11.38 17.31 3.99
C GLU A 150 -12.16 16.90 2.74
N GLN A 151 -11.84 17.51 1.60
CA GLN A 151 -12.45 17.17 0.32
C GLN A 151 -12.15 15.72 -0.08
N ALA A 152 -10.88 15.29 -0.02
CA ALA A 152 -10.48 13.94 -0.41
C ALA A 152 -11.11 12.87 0.51
N LEU A 153 -11.12 13.07 1.83
CA LEU A 153 -11.72 12.12 2.76
C LEU A 153 -13.25 12.07 2.65
N SER A 154 -13.89 13.22 2.41
CA SER A 154 -15.33 13.29 2.14
C SER A 154 -15.68 12.54 0.86
N LEU A 155 -14.94 12.79 -0.23
CA LEU A 155 -15.12 12.13 -1.51
C LEU A 155 -14.93 10.61 -1.41
N TYR A 156 -13.87 10.18 -0.71
CA TYR A 156 -13.63 8.76 -0.42
C TYR A 156 -14.83 8.12 0.27
N SER A 157 -15.30 8.74 1.34
CA SER A 157 -16.41 8.20 2.15
C SER A 157 -17.73 8.14 1.36
N GLN A 158 -18.01 9.15 0.52
CA GLN A 158 -19.23 9.22 -0.29
C GLN A 158 -19.25 8.20 -1.43
N LEU A 159 -18.10 7.93 -2.06
CA LEU A 159 -17.98 7.03 -3.21
C LEU A 159 -17.62 5.60 -2.82
N TYR A 160 -17.40 5.33 -1.53
CA TYR A 160 -16.91 4.06 -1.05
C TYR A 160 -17.85 2.91 -1.40
N LYS A 161 -17.27 1.91 -2.07
CA LYS A 161 -17.94 0.64 -2.34
C LYS A 161 -17.41 -0.37 -1.32
N GLY A 162 -18.26 -0.79 -0.40
CA GLY A 162 -17.89 -1.80 0.58
C GLY A 162 -17.28 -3.04 -0.06
N SER A 163 -16.30 -3.62 0.59
CA SER A 163 -15.73 -4.94 0.23
C SER A 163 -15.95 -5.91 1.38
N ASP A 164 -15.79 -7.21 1.12
CA ASP A 164 -15.95 -8.24 2.16
C ASP A 164 -14.99 -8.01 3.33
N ARG A 165 -13.79 -7.53 3.05
CA ARG A 165 -12.78 -7.22 4.06
C ARG A 165 -13.06 -5.89 4.79
N HIS A 166 -13.58 -4.91 4.07
CA HIS A 166 -13.88 -3.57 4.58
C HIS A 166 -15.30 -3.18 4.19
N PRO A 167 -16.31 -3.60 4.95
CA PRO A 167 -17.70 -3.22 4.67
C PRO A 167 -17.97 -1.73 4.88
N GLN A 168 -17.12 -1.03 5.64
CA GLN A 168 -17.19 0.41 5.91
C GLN A 168 -15.92 1.12 5.45
N PRO A 169 -15.99 2.41 5.05
CA PRO A 169 -14.82 3.18 4.65
C PRO A 169 -13.84 3.34 5.83
N GLN A 170 -12.56 3.31 5.52
CA GLN A 170 -11.46 3.51 6.49
C GLN A 170 -10.59 4.69 6.05
N PRO A 171 -11.04 5.93 6.24
CA PRO A 171 -10.25 7.12 5.96
C PRO A 171 -9.20 7.33 7.06
N THR A 172 -7.98 7.67 6.67
CA THR A 172 -6.92 8.05 7.60
C THR A 172 -6.01 9.12 7.00
N ILE A 173 -5.14 9.67 7.83
CA ILE A 173 -4.10 10.61 7.40
C ILE A 173 -2.72 10.02 7.69
N CYS A 174 -1.77 10.29 6.83
CA CYS A 174 -0.36 9.94 7.00
C CYS A 174 0.43 11.20 7.28
N ILE A 175 1.09 11.25 8.44
CA ILE A 175 1.88 12.38 8.92
C ILE A 175 3.33 11.99 9.13
N TRP A 176 4.24 12.97 9.11
CA TRP A 176 5.59 12.79 9.60
C TRP A 176 5.59 12.73 11.13
N ALA A 177 6.33 11.80 11.68
CA ALA A 177 6.60 11.74 13.11
C ALA A 177 8.04 11.31 13.36
N LEU A 178 8.67 11.96 14.33
CA LEU A 178 9.99 11.61 14.84
C LEU A 178 9.88 11.42 16.34
N ALA A 179 10.39 10.30 16.84
CA ALA A 179 10.52 10.06 18.26
C ALA A 179 11.99 10.22 18.66
N ALA A 180 12.24 10.99 19.70
CA ALA A 180 13.56 11.22 20.27
C ALA A 180 13.47 11.26 21.80
N ASP A 181 14.59 11.05 22.48
CA ASP A 181 14.61 11.05 23.94
C ASP A 181 14.41 12.46 24.53
N THR A 182 14.82 13.47 23.78
CA THR A 182 14.63 14.88 24.14
C THR A 182 14.14 15.70 22.95
N ALA A 183 13.57 16.90 23.21
CA ALA A 183 13.16 17.85 22.16
C ALA A 183 14.34 18.49 21.42
N ALA A 184 15.56 18.25 21.86
CA ALA A 184 16.79 18.78 21.26
C ALA A 184 17.46 17.77 20.29
N ASP A 185 17.05 16.54 20.33
CA ASP A 185 17.50 15.46 19.45
C ASP A 185 16.65 15.37 18.18
#